data_a68102eb1cf514934728c54ebc4dd86e
#
_entry.id   a68102eb1cf514934728c54ebc4dd86e
#
_cell.length_a   1.000
_cell.length_b   1.000
_cell.length_c   1.000
_cell.angle_alpha   90.00
_cell.angle_beta   90.00
_cell.angle_gamma   90.00
#
_symmetry.space_group_name_H-M   'P 1'
#
loop_
_entity.id
_entity.type
_entity.pdbx_description
1 polymer ?
#
loop_
_entity_poly.entity_id
_entity_poly.type
_entity_poly.pdbx_seq_one_letter_code
_entity_poly.pdbx_strand_id
1 'polypeptide(L)'
;MLKASPDPGRPAGVNLLLGDPGRLVRAVEAAGAGLWEWDLGRNVVHMTSSLAALLGLAPRAVQVPAANFFERIHQDDVALLRVSLGEALRDDRPFTHEFRVDPQDNGGMRWLSFSGQVLDRAEDGEPSMLAGLCFDVTDRRRTQEAYDLLNRELSHRMKNLFSVVSSLVNMTSETRPEARDFVTSLQARLNTFAATHDALMKGAWHAVSLENLVEKALSPLGVWDRIDVEAANISLGSQDSQTIVLVLHELATNAIKYGALSNGSGRVELKFRSLPPSKDAGPTLVMVWTESGGPAVSVPSARGFGIGLIERLTKRQTHGETVLDWRRSGLRCCIELPITPVKP
;
A
#
# COMPACT_ATOMS: atom_id res chain seq x y z
N MET A 1 46.32 -42.22 -15.81
CA MET A 1 45.33 -42.08 -14.72
C MET A 1 45.73 -40.88 -13.84
N LEU A 2 45.21 -39.74 -14.14
CA LEU A 2 45.39 -38.51 -13.33
C LEU A 2 44.08 -38.25 -12.60
N LYS A 3 44.13 -38.40 -11.26
CA LYS A 3 43.03 -37.97 -10.36
C LYS A 3 43.00 -36.46 -10.35
N ALA A 4 41.88 -35.87 -10.79
CA ALA A 4 41.61 -34.45 -10.65
C ALA A 4 41.44 -34.15 -9.16
N SER A 5 42.24 -33.20 -8.65
CA SER A 5 42.07 -32.63 -7.31
C SER A 5 40.82 -31.77 -7.25
N PRO A 6 40.07 -31.75 -6.14
CA PRO A 6 38.90 -30.90 -6.02
C PRO A 6 39.33 -29.44 -5.88
N ASP A 7 38.65 -28.56 -6.59
CA ASP A 7 38.76 -27.11 -6.56
C ASP A 7 38.37 -26.57 -5.14
N PRO A 8 39.25 -25.82 -4.42
CA PRO A 8 39.01 -25.40 -3.05
C PRO A 8 38.07 -24.17 -2.89
N GLY A 9 37.44 -23.70 -4.00
CA GLY A 9 36.65 -22.45 -4.03
C GLY A 9 35.12 -22.60 -3.95
N ARG A 10 34.54 -23.82 -3.99
CA ARG A 10 33.09 -24.02 -3.93
C ARG A 10 32.63 -24.34 -2.51
N PRO A 11 31.64 -23.59 -1.95
CA PRO A 11 31.09 -23.91 -0.63
C PRO A 11 30.46 -25.31 -0.67
N ALA A 12 30.87 -26.18 0.24
CA ALA A 12 30.52 -27.59 0.31
C ALA A 12 28.99 -27.87 0.47
N GLY A 13 28.17 -26.85 0.75
CA GLY A 13 26.73 -26.98 0.95
C GLY A 13 25.90 -27.07 -0.35
N VAL A 14 26.39 -26.53 -1.45
CA VAL A 14 25.61 -26.45 -2.72
C VAL A 14 25.61 -27.79 -3.49
N ASN A 15 26.64 -28.61 -3.31
CA ASN A 15 26.73 -29.91 -3.98
C ASN A 15 25.78 -31.01 -3.44
N LEU A 16 25.21 -30.83 -2.25
CA LEU A 16 24.31 -31.83 -1.65
C LEU A 16 22.90 -31.84 -2.29
N LEU A 17 22.44 -30.73 -2.85
CA LEU A 17 21.12 -30.62 -3.49
C LEU A 17 21.18 -30.89 -5.02
N LEU A 18 22.29 -30.51 -5.67
CA LEU A 18 22.44 -30.62 -7.13
C LEU A 18 22.84 -32.01 -7.61
N GLY A 19 23.25 -32.90 -6.68
CA GLY A 19 23.70 -34.28 -7.04
C GLY A 19 22.58 -35.32 -7.18
N ASP A 20 21.35 -35.02 -6.75
CA ASP A 20 20.21 -35.94 -6.84
C ASP A 20 18.93 -35.15 -7.13
N PRO A 21 18.43 -35.12 -8.37
CA PRO A 21 17.20 -34.43 -8.76
C PRO A 21 15.99 -34.81 -7.88
N GLY A 22 15.92 -36.06 -7.42
CA GLY A 22 14.84 -36.52 -6.54
C GLY A 22 14.86 -35.91 -5.16
N ARG A 23 16.04 -35.49 -4.66
CA ARG A 23 16.12 -34.73 -3.37
C ARG A 23 15.58 -33.32 -3.51
N LEU A 24 15.87 -32.67 -4.64
CA LEU A 24 15.34 -31.33 -4.91
C LEU A 24 13.82 -31.34 -4.98
N VAL A 25 13.24 -32.27 -5.72
CA VAL A 25 11.78 -32.44 -5.81
C VAL A 25 11.18 -32.65 -4.42
N ARG A 26 11.73 -33.59 -3.63
CA ARG A 26 11.24 -33.84 -2.26
C ARG A 26 11.36 -32.61 -1.33
N ALA A 27 12.42 -31.83 -1.46
CA ALA A 27 12.59 -30.61 -0.67
C ALA A 27 11.55 -29.54 -1.03
N VAL A 28 11.25 -29.36 -2.32
CA VAL A 28 10.22 -28.45 -2.82
C VAL A 28 8.82 -28.91 -2.37
N GLU A 29 8.51 -30.19 -2.49
CA GLU A 29 7.24 -30.76 -2.02
C GLU A 29 7.08 -30.64 -0.49
N ALA A 30 8.16 -30.86 0.27
CA ALA A 30 8.17 -30.66 1.73
C ALA A 30 7.95 -29.19 2.14
N ALA A 31 8.29 -28.24 1.27
CA ALA A 31 7.98 -26.82 1.43
C ALA A 31 6.53 -26.47 1.04
N GLY A 32 5.70 -27.46 0.69
CA GLY A 32 4.30 -27.26 0.31
C GLY A 32 4.10 -26.82 -1.15
N ALA A 33 5.14 -26.90 -1.98
CA ALA A 33 5.05 -26.56 -3.40
C ALA A 33 4.82 -27.78 -4.28
N GLY A 34 3.99 -27.64 -5.30
CA GLY A 34 3.91 -28.56 -6.42
C GLY A 34 4.80 -28.10 -7.57
N LEU A 35 5.49 -29.02 -8.23
CA LEU A 35 6.25 -28.75 -9.45
C LEU A 35 5.42 -29.14 -10.67
N TRP A 36 5.62 -28.38 -11.74
CA TRP A 36 5.00 -28.66 -13.02
C TRP A 36 5.96 -28.35 -14.18
N GLU A 37 5.79 -29.07 -15.25
CA GLU A 37 6.45 -28.88 -16.53
C GLU A 37 5.41 -29.04 -17.64
N TRP A 38 5.39 -28.14 -18.60
CA TRP A 38 4.52 -28.19 -19.77
C TRP A 38 5.35 -28.38 -21.03
N ASP A 39 5.28 -29.59 -21.62
CA ASP A 39 5.78 -29.87 -22.95
C ASP A 39 4.82 -29.26 -23.98
N LEU A 40 5.24 -28.17 -24.61
CA LEU A 40 4.42 -27.41 -25.57
C LEU A 40 4.25 -28.17 -26.88
N GLY A 41 5.27 -28.93 -27.29
CA GLY A 41 5.23 -29.71 -28.53
C GLY A 41 4.21 -30.87 -28.48
N ARG A 42 4.11 -31.53 -27.32
CA ARG A 42 3.14 -32.60 -27.06
C ARG A 42 1.84 -32.09 -26.45
N ASN A 43 1.83 -30.85 -26.01
CA ASN A 43 0.74 -30.21 -25.29
C ASN A 43 0.29 -30.97 -24.02
N VAL A 44 1.28 -31.35 -23.21
CA VAL A 44 1.10 -32.19 -22.03
C VAL A 44 1.74 -31.52 -20.81
N VAL A 45 1.04 -31.54 -19.68
CA VAL A 45 1.53 -31.05 -18.39
C VAL A 45 1.93 -32.22 -17.51
N HIS A 46 3.19 -32.24 -17.10
CA HIS A 46 3.70 -33.11 -16.05
C HIS A 46 3.61 -32.41 -14.72
N MET A 47 3.19 -33.12 -13.67
CA MET A 47 3.07 -32.54 -12.35
C MET A 47 3.45 -33.52 -11.25
N THR A 48 4.00 -33.02 -10.18
CA THR A 48 4.32 -33.80 -8.98
C THR A 48 3.07 -34.25 -8.25
N SER A 49 3.24 -35.17 -7.30
CA SER A 49 2.16 -35.72 -6.47
C SER A 49 1.48 -34.63 -5.66
N SER A 50 2.24 -33.64 -5.18
CA SER A 50 1.73 -32.49 -4.42
C SER A 50 0.81 -31.63 -5.27
N LEU A 51 1.20 -31.29 -6.51
CA LEU A 51 0.33 -30.50 -7.39
C LEU A 51 -0.92 -31.30 -7.81
N ALA A 52 -0.77 -32.57 -8.11
CA ALA A 52 -1.91 -33.43 -8.45
C ALA A 52 -2.96 -33.41 -7.32
N ALA A 53 -2.53 -33.53 -6.06
CA ALA A 53 -3.40 -33.45 -4.90
C ALA A 53 -4.08 -32.06 -4.75
N LEU A 54 -3.35 -30.96 -5.01
CA LEU A 54 -3.92 -29.61 -4.98
C LEU A 54 -5.03 -29.44 -6.02
N LEU A 55 -4.90 -30.06 -7.19
CA LEU A 55 -5.90 -30.06 -8.26
C LEU A 55 -7.04 -31.08 -8.08
N GLY A 56 -7.07 -31.80 -6.95
CA GLY A 56 -8.08 -32.85 -6.69
C GLY A 56 -7.87 -34.13 -7.51
N LEU A 57 -6.64 -34.35 -7.97
CA LEU A 57 -6.25 -35.61 -8.63
C LEU A 57 -5.65 -36.58 -7.60
N ALA A 58 -5.54 -37.87 -8.00
CA ALA A 58 -4.86 -38.84 -7.15
C ALA A 58 -3.43 -38.37 -6.81
N PRO A 59 -2.97 -38.43 -5.53
CA PRO A 59 -1.70 -37.87 -5.06
C PRO A 59 -0.50 -38.73 -5.55
N ARG A 60 -0.24 -38.68 -6.83
CA ARG A 60 0.89 -39.30 -7.51
C ARG A 60 1.36 -38.40 -8.64
N ALA A 61 2.63 -38.51 -9.00
CA ALA A 61 3.13 -37.84 -10.21
C ALA A 61 2.29 -38.29 -11.42
N VAL A 62 1.82 -37.32 -12.18
CA VAL A 62 0.88 -37.57 -13.28
C VAL A 62 1.21 -36.67 -14.46
N GLN A 63 0.88 -37.22 -15.64
CA GLN A 63 0.97 -36.50 -16.90
C GLN A 63 -0.45 -36.38 -17.47
N VAL A 64 -0.86 -35.19 -17.82
CA VAL A 64 -2.20 -34.92 -18.36
C VAL A 64 -2.13 -34.01 -19.58
N PRO A 65 -3.05 -34.15 -20.55
CA PRO A 65 -3.22 -33.17 -21.60
C PRO A 65 -3.45 -31.77 -20.99
N ALA A 66 -2.91 -30.71 -21.58
CA ALA A 66 -3.08 -29.35 -21.08
C ALA A 66 -4.57 -28.95 -20.94
N ALA A 67 -5.45 -29.48 -21.83
CA ALA A 67 -6.90 -29.26 -21.74
C ALA A 67 -7.45 -29.71 -20.37
N ASN A 68 -7.05 -30.86 -19.89
CA ASN A 68 -7.52 -31.44 -18.63
C ASN A 68 -6.99 -30.66 -17.41
N PHE A 69 -5.82 -30.03 -17.53
CA PHE A 69 -5.32 -29.09 -16.51
C PHE A 69 -6.23 -27.85 -16.43
N PHE A 70 -6.56 -27.24 -17.59
CA PHE A 70 -7.42 -26.05 -17.63
C PHE A 70 -8.85 -26.33 -17.16
N GLU A 71 -9.38 -27.53 -17.35
CA GLU A 71 -10.70 -27.95 -16.86
C GLU A 71 -10.82 -27.96 -15.33
N ARG A 72 -9.69 -28.02 -14.60
CA ARG A 72 -9.67 -27.95 -13.13
C ARG A 72 -9.74 -26.53 -12.59
N ILE A 73 -9.49 -25.55 -13.43
CA ILE A 73 -9.46 -24.14 -13.07
C ILE A 73 -10.87 -23.55 -13.16
N HIS A 74 -11.21 -22.69 -12.22
CA HIS A 74 -12.49 -21.99 -12.24
C HIS A 74 -12.67 -21.24 -13.58
N GLN A 75 -13.83 -21.35 -14.18
CA GLN A 75 -14.11 -20.83 -15.54
C GLN A 75 -13.73 -19.37 -15.74
N ASP A 76 -13.97 -18.52 -14.73
CA ASP A 76 -13.65 -17.09 -14.81
C ASP A 76 -12.15 -16.80 -14.84
N ASP A 77 -11.30 -17.71 -14.35
CA ASP A 77 -9.87 -17.49 -14.19
C ASP A 77 -9.07 -18.04 -15.38
N VAL A 78 -9.64 -18.96 -16.17
CA VAL A 78 -8.97 -19.62 -17.30
C VAL A 78 -8.47 -18.62 -18.35
N ALA A 79 -9.29 -17.62 -18.68
CA ALA A 79 -8.96 -16.64 -19.72
C ALA A 79 -7.73 -15.79 -19.32
N LEU A 80 -7.69 -15.33 -18.08
CA LEU A 80 -6.59 -14.52 -17.55
C LEU A 80 -5.30 -15.33 -17.44
N LEU A 81 -5.37 -16.58 -16.98
CA LEU A 81 -4.20 -17.45 -16.93
C LEU A 81 -3.63 -17.70 -18.33
N ARG A 82 -4.47 -17.92 -19.34
CA ARG A 82 -4.03 -18.09 -20.74
C ARG A 82 -3.33 -16.84 -21.28
N VAL A 83 -3.81 -15.65 -20.93
CA VAL A 83 -3.15 -14.38 -21.29
C VAL A 83 -1.77 -14.30 -20.65
N SER A 84 -1.66 -14.54 -19.34
CA SER A 84 -0.38 -14.51 -18.62
C SER A 84 0.64 -15.53 -19.16
N LEU A 85 0.19 -16.74 -19.51
CA LEU A 85 1.02 -17.75 -20.15
C LEU A 85 1.46 -17.31 -21.56
N GLY A 86 0.56 -16.73 -22.34
CA GLY A 86 0.87 -16.22 -23.68
C GLY A 86 1.87 -15.06 -23.66
N GLU A 87 1.81 -14.19 -22.67
CA GLU A 87 2.80 -13.12 -22.46
C GLU A 87 4.17 -13.70 -22.06
N ALA A 88 4.20 -14.66 -21.13
CA ALA A 88 5.42 -15.33 -20.73
C ALA A 88 6.14 -16.02 -21.89
N LEU A 89 5.38 -16.67 -22.78
CA LEU A 89 5.91 -17.33 -23.98
C LEU A 89 6.48 -16.34 -24.99
N ARG A 90 5.82 -15.19 -25.21
CA ARG A 90 6.26 -14.15 -26.17
C ARG A 90 7.43 -13.34 -25.68
N ASP A 91 7.37 -12.91 -24.41
CA ASP A 91 8.29 -11.92 -23.86
C ASP A 91 9.48 -12.54 -23.15
N ASP A 92 9.52 -13.87 -23.03
CA ASP A 92 10.54 -14.64 -22.28
C ASP A 92 10.72 -14.17 -20.84
N ARG A 93 9.60 -13.90 -20.18
CA ARG A 93 9.58 -13.40 -18.80
C ARG A 93 8.93 -14.39 -17.85
N PRO A 94 9.41 -14.47 -16.60
CA PRO A 94 8.69 -15.21 -15.57
C PRO A 94 7.28 -14.65 -15.40
N PHE A 95 6.31 -15.54 -15.20
CA PHE A 95 4.95 -15.15 -14.85
C PHE A 95 4.56 -15.67 -13.47
N THR A 96 3.61 -15.00 -12.85
CA THR A 96 2.91 -15.47 -11.64
C THR A 96 1.44 -15.12 -11.79
N HIS A 97 0.59 -16.12 -11.59
CA HIS A 97 -0.85 -15.96 -11.67
C HIS A 97 -1.53 -16.73 -10.55
N GLU A 98 -2.59 -16.16 -9.95
CA GLU A 98 -3.39 -16.85 -8.95
C GLU A 98 -4.75 -17.20 -9.53
N PHE A 99 -5.19 -18.41 -9.34
CA PHE A 99 -6.47 -18.91 -9.84
C PHE A 99 -7.15 -19.86 -8.85
N ARG A 100 -8.43 -19.98 -9.01
CA ARG A 100 -9.28 -20.87 -8.19
C ARG A 100 -9.37 -22.25 -8.83
N VAL A 101 -9.35 -23.27 -7.98
CA VAL A 101 -9.67 -24.66 -8.33
C VAL A 101 -10.75 -25.19 -7.39
N ASP A 102 -11.64 -26.01 -7.93
CA ASP A 102 -12.58 -26.81 -7.14
C ASP A 102 -12.18 -28.28 -7.25
N PRO A 103 -11.45 -28.81 -6.26
CA PRO A 103 -10.92 -30.18 -6.35
C PRO A 103 -12.00 -31.27 -6.21
N GLN A 104 -13.26 -30.92 -5.94
CA GLN A 104 -14.38 -31.85 -5.78
C GLN A 104 -14.18 -32.89 -4.66
N ASP A 105 -13.24 -32.65 -3.74
CA ASP A 105 -12.84 -33.52 -2.64
C ASP A 105 -13.49 -33.15 -1.29
N ASN A 106 -14.61 -32.38 -1.30
CA ASN A 106 -15.24 -31.77 -0.14
C ASN A 106 -14.37 -30.74 0.61
N GLY A 107 -13.17 -30.42 0.16
CA GLY A 107 -12.27 -29.39 0.73
C GLY A 107 -12.68 -27.97 0.35
N GLY A 108 -13.62 -27.81 -0.56
CA GLY A 108 -14.06 -26.52 -1.07
C GLY A 108 -13.04 -25.87 -2.02
N MET A 109 -13.37 -24.68 -2.48
CA MET A 109 -12.55 -23.92 -3.41
C MET A 109 -11.18 -23.55 -2.82
N ARG A 110 -10.12 -23.82 -3.57
CA ARG A 110 -8.74 -23.46 -3.24
C ARG A 110 -8.23 -22.37 -4.16
N TRP A 111 -7.34 -21.54 -3.63
CA TRP A 111 -6.57 -20.58 -4.41
C TRP A 111 -5.16 -21.11 -4.61
N LEU A 112 -4.74 -21.23 -5.85
CA LEU A 112 -3.39 -21.65 -6.21
C LEU A 112 -2.61 -20.49 -6.83
N SER A 113 -1.37 -20.29 -6.38
CA SER A 113 -0.40 -19.39 -7.00
C SER A 113 0.48 -20.20 -7.93
N PHE A 114 0.42 -19.92 -9.22
CA PHE A 114 1.08 -20.64 -10.29
C PHE A 114 2.13 -19.72 -10.92
N SER A 115 3.39 -20.09 -10.79
CA SER A 115 4.51 -19.31 -11.30
C SER A 115 5.44 -20.19 -12.15
N GLY A 116 6.03 -19.60 -13.17
CA GLY A 116 6.96 -20.32 -14.04
C GLY A 116 7.58 -19.44 -15.11
N GLN A 117 8.41 -20.06 -15.92
CA GLN A 117 9.11 -19.45 -17.04
C GLN A 117 9.41 -20.46 -18.14
N VAL A 118 9.82 -19.98 -19.31
CA VAL A 118 10.37 -20.82 -20.37
C VAL A 118 11.68 -21.45 -19.87
N LEU A 119 11.76 -22.78 -19.91
CA LEU A 119 12.93 -23.53 -19.47
C LEU A 119 13.79 -23.94 -20.67
N ASP A 120 13.14 -24.43 -21.74
CA ASP A 120 13.83 -24.89 -22.95
C ASP A 120 13.19 -24.28 -24.21
N ARG A 121 14.01 -24.24 -25.29
CA ARG A 121 13.60 -23.81 -26.63
C ARG A 121 13.97 -24.88 -27.65
N ALA A 122 13.17 -24.97 -28.71
CA ALA A 122 13.45 -25.80 -29.87
C ALA A 122 14.59 -25.19 -30.72
N GLU A 123 15.08 -25.96 -31.70
CA GLU A 123 16.17 -25.52 -32.61
C GLU A 123 15.83 -24.26 -33.44
N ASP A 124 14.54 -23.97 -33.66
CA ASP A 124 14.02 -22.80 -34.34
C ASP A 124 13.86 -21.57 -33.41
N GLY A 125 14.20 -21.74 -32.13
CA GLY A 125 14.11 -20.68 -31.12
C GLY A 125 12.73 -20.54 -30.45
N GLU A 126 11.71 -21.29 -30.88
CA GLU A 126 10.41 -21.29 -30.26
C GLU A 126 10.43 -21.97 -28.89
N PRO A 127 9.65 -21.48 -27.90
CA PRO A 127 9.53 -22.15 -26.61
C PRO A 127 9.08 -23.59 -26.75
N SER A 128 9.81 -24.51 -26.15
CA SER A 128 9.47 -25.96 -26.18
C SER A 128 9.00 -26.47 -24.83
N MET A 129 9.45 -25.86 -23.72
CA MET A 129 9.08 -26.29 -22.38
C MET A 129 8.93 -25.10 -21.44
N LEU A 130 7.81 -25.05 -20.70
CA LEU A 130 7.65 -24.21 -19.52
C LEU A 130 7.77 -25.07 -18.27
N ALA A 131 8.32 -24.51 -17.20
CA ALA A 131 8.33 -25.18 -15.91
C ALA A 131 8.16 -24.16 -14.78
N GLY A 132 7.69 -24.66 -13.64
CA GLY A 132 7.47 -23.77 -12.50
C GLY A 132 6.96 -24.46 -11.25
N LEU A 133 6.48 -23.61 -10.35
CA LEU A 133 5.99 -23.95 -9.03
C LEU A 133 4.53 -23.57 -8.87
N CYS A 134 3.83 -24.32 -8.04
CA CYS A 134 2.47 -24.04 -7.62
C CYS A 134 2.36 -24.15 -6.11
N PHE A 135 1.76 -23.14 -5.46
CA PHE A 135 1.53 -23.09 -4.03
C PHE A 135 0.04 -22.96 -3.73
N ASP A 136 -0.41 -23.62 -2.67
CA ASP A 136 -1.71 -23.31 -2.09
C ASP A 136 -1.61 -21.99 -1.29
N VAL A 137 -2.38 -20.99 -1.72
CA VAL A 137 -2.43 -19.68 -1.10
C VAL A 137 -3.80 -19.39 -0.47
N THR A 138 -4.61 -20.43 -0.28
CA THR A 138 -5.99 -20.33 0.21
C THR A 138 -6.05 -19.63 1.56
N ASP A 139 -5.24 -20.05 2.53
CA ASP A 139 -5.26 -19.45 3.87
C ASP A 139 -4.76 -17.99 3.85
N ARG A 140 -3.76 -17.70 3.02
CA ARG A 140 -3.30 -16.33 2.81
C ARG A 140 -4.42 -15.44 2.23
N ARG A 141 -5.13 -15.93 1.21
CA ARG A 141 -6.27 -15.24 0.59
C ARG A 141 -7.42 -15.04 1.56
N ARG A 142 -7.84 -16.08 2.29
CA ARG A 142 -8.88 -15.99 3.30
C ARG A 142 -8.55 -14.97 4.39
N THR A 143 -7.31 -14.98 4.86
CA THR A 143 -6.84 -14.01 5.84
C THR A 143 -6.93 -12.60 5.29
N GLN A 144 -6.47 -12.36 4.06
CA GLN A 144 -6.55 -11.06 3.41
C GLN A 144 -8.00 -10.60 3.22
N GLU A 145 -8.88 -11.45 2.74
CA GLU A 145 -10.32 -11.16 2.56
C GLU A 145 -11.00 -10.82 3.90
N ALA A 146 -10.66 -11.55 4.97
CA ALA A 146 -11.15 -11.26 6.31
C ALA A 146 -10.67 -9.89 6.81
N TYR A 147 -9.40 -9.54 6.59
CA TYR A 147 -8.88 -8.20 6.90
C TYR A 147 -9.59 -7.11 6.10
N ASP A 148 -9.81 -7.32 4.80
CA ASP A 148 -10.49 -6.34 3.94
C ASP A 148 -11.95 -6.14 4.37
N LEU A 149 -12.63 -7.22 4.76
CA LEU A 149 -14.00 -7.14 5.29
C LEU A 149 -14.05 -6.36 6.62
N LEU A 150 -13.17 -6.70 7.56
CA LEU A 150 -13.08 -5.99 8.84
C LEU A 150 -12.80 -4.50 8.65
N ASN A 151 -11.90 -4.16 7.74
CA ASN A 151 -11.57 -2.77 7.43
C ASN A 151 -12.75 -2.00 6.83
N ARG A 152 -13.52 -2.63 5.95
CA ARG A 152 -14.76 -2.03 5.41
C ARG A 152 -15.79 -1.80 6.52
N GLU A 153 -16.00 -2.78 7.40
CA GLU A 153 -16.93 -2.67 8.52
C GLU A 153 -16.51 -1.57 9.50
N LEU A 154 -15.21 -1.49 9.85
CA LEU A 154 -14.66 -0.42 10.68
C LEU A 154 -14.87 0.96 10.04
N SER A 155 -14.63 1.11 8.73
CA SER A 155 -14.90 2.35 7.99
C SER A 155 -16.37 2.75 8.08
N HIS A 156 -17.28 1.82 7.87
CA HIS A 156 -18.72 2.07 8.00
C HIS A 156 -19.12 2.53 9.41
N ARG A 157 -18.60 1.87 10.43
CA ARG A 157 -18.85 2.26 11.84
C ARG A 157 -18.29 3.64 12.16
N MET A 158 -17.09 3.94 11.69
CA MET A 158 -16.49 5.27 11.88
C MET A 158 -17.32 6.36 11.22
N LYS A 159 -17.82 6.16 9.99
CA LYS A 159 -18.74 7.10 9.33
C LYS A 159 -20.01 7.35 10.14
N ASN A 160 -20.60 6.29 10.66
CA ASN A 160 -21.80 6.40 11.49
C ASN A 160 -21.51 7.21 12.78
N LEU A 161 -20.38 6.96 13.44
CA LEU A 161 -19.95 7.70 14.61
C LEU A 161 -19.75 9.21 14.29
N PHE A 162 -19.08 9.55 13.19
CA PHE A 162 -18.92 10.95 12.76
C PHE A 162 -20.27 11.60 12.46
N SER A 163 -21.21 10.90 11.85
CA SER A 163 -22.57 11.41 11.60
C SER A 163 -23.30 11.73 12.91
N VAL A 164 -23.24 10.81 13.90
CA VAL A 164 -23.84 11.01 15.22
C VAL A 164 -23.20 12.21 15.93
N VAL A 165 -21.85 12.28 15.96
CA VAL A 165 -21.12 13.40 16.58
C VAL A 165 -21.49 14.72 15.92
N SER A 166 -21.55 14.76 14.58
CA SER A 166 -21.95 15.96 13.83
C SER A 166 -23.38 16.38 14.16
N SER A 167 -24.31 15.43 14.29
CA SER A 167 -25.68 15.73 14.68
C SER A 167 -25.79 16.28 16.10
N LEU A 168 -25.06 15.71 17.06
CA LEU A 168 -25.01 16.21 18.44
C LEU A 168 -24.42 17.63 18.52
N VAL A 169 -23.37 17.90 17.75
CA VAL A 169 -22.75 19.21 17.65
C VAL A 169 -23.75 20.24 17.08
N ASN A 170 -24.51 19.87 16.04
CA ASN A 170 -25.56 20.72 15.45
C ASN A 170 -26.67 21.04 16.45
N MET A 171 -27.23 20.02 17.08
CA MET A 171 -28.29 20.19 18.08
C MET A 171 -27.85 21.10 19.22
N THR A 172 -26.59 20.99 19.65
CA THR A 172 -26.03 21.88 20.71
C THR A 172 -25.92 23.32 20.24
N SER A 173 -25.61 23.55 18.95
CA SER A 173 -25.48 24.90 18.40
C SER A 173 -26.81 25.64 18.27
N GLU A 174 -27.91 24.92 18.01
CA GLU A 174 -29.24 25.49 17.91
C GLU A 174 -29.69 26.12 19.22
N THR A 175 -29.24 25.56 20.35
CA THR A 175 -29.57 26.06 21.70
C THR A 175 -28.63 27.18 22.19
N ARG A 176 -27.51 27.44 21.49
CA ARG A 176 -26.49 28.43 21.87
C ARG A 176 -25.98 29.18 20.65
N PRO A 177 -26.68 30.24 20.23
CA PRO A 177 -26.30 31.04 19.05
C PRO A 177 -24.89 31.64 19.11
N GLU A 178 -24.38 31.92 20.31
CA GLU A 178 -23.02 32.41 20.54
C GLU A 178 -21.92 31.41 20.23
N ALA A 179 -22.27 30.12 20.13
CA ALA A 179 -21.32 29.05 19.80
C ALA A 179 -21.25 28.73 18.30
N ARG A 180 -22.01 29.40 17.43
CA ARG A 180 -22.13 29.06 15.99
C ARG A 180 -20.79 28.98 15.27
N ASP A 181 -19.93 29.97 15.44
CA ASP A 181 -18.63 30.01 14.76
C ASP A 181 -17.73 28.86 15.21
N PHE A 182 -17.76 28.55 16.51
CA PHE A 182 -17.05 27.40 17.06
C PHE A 182 -17.57 26.09 16.49
N VAL A 183 -18.88 25.91 16.43
CA VAL A 183 -19.54 24.71 15.91
C VAL A 183 -19.25 24.52 14.41
N THR A 184 -19.35 25.58 13.62
CA THR A 184 -19.02 25.57 12.19
C THR A 184 -17.56 25.13 11.98
N SER A 185 -16.64 25.65 12.78
CA SER A 185 -15.23 25.27 12.73
C SER A 185 -15.00 23.81 13.14
N LEU A 186 -15.70 23.34 14.17
CA LEU A 186 -15.62 21.95 14.63
C LEU A 186 -16.15 20.96 13.58
N GLN A 187 -17.26 21.29 12.91
CA GLN A 187 -17.85 20.49 11.85
C GLN A 187 -16.92 20.38 10.64
N ALA A 188 -16.33 21.49 10.20
CA ALA A 188 -15.37 21.47 9.10
C ALA A 188 -14.21 20.48 9.40
N ARG A 189 -13.72 20.47 10.63
CA ARG A 189 -12.65 19.54 11.07
C ARG A 189 -13.11 18.09 11.12
N LEU A 190 -14.31 17.83 11.66
CA LEU A 190 -14.89 16.49 11.70
C LEU A 190 -15.07 15.92 10.27
N ASN A 191 -15.56 16.74 9.35
CA ASN A 191 -15.75 16.37 7.96
C ASN A 191 -14.40 16.07 7.28
N THR A 192 -13.39 16.91 7.49
CA THR A 192 -12.03 16.71 6.98
C THR A 192 -11.43 15.41 7.51
N PHE A 193 -11.56 15.15 8.81
CA PHE A 193 -11.06 13.92 9.42
C PHE A 193 -11.79 12.70 8.88
N ALA A 194 -13.12 12.74 8.74
CA ALA A 194 -13.92 11.66 8.19
C ALA A 194 -13.56 11.34 6.73
N ALA A 195 -13.40 12.37 5.90
CA ALA A 195 -12.99 12.24 4.50
C ALA A 195 -11.58 11.66 4.36
N THR A 196 -10.65 12.11 5.19
CA THR A 196 -9.26 11.60 5.21
C THR A 196 -9.23 10.13 5.64
N HIS A 197 -9.95 9.79 6.71
CA HIS A 197 -10.06 8.43 7.18
C HIS A 197 -10.63 7.50 6.09
N ASP A 198 -11.70 7.92 5.41
CA ASP A 198 -12.30 7.14 4.30
C ASP A 198 -11.34 6.95 3.12
N ALA A 199 -10.59 7.99 2.76
CA ALA A 199 -9.59 7.90 1.70
C ALA A 199 -8.45 6.93 2.03
N LEU A 200 -7.98 6.94 3.27
CA LEU A 200 -6.94 6.02 3.76
C LEU A 200 -7.42 4.57 3.82
N MET A 201 -8.65 4.35 4.26
CA MET A 201 -9.25 3.01 4.34
C MET A 201 -9.53 2.41 2.95
N LYS A 202 -9.90 3.22 1.96
CA LYS A 202 -10.11 2.78 0.56
C LYS A 202 -8.80 2.50 -0.18
N GLY A 203 -7.72 3.13 0.21
CA GLY A 203 -6.38 2.93 -0.36
C GLY A 203 -5.70 1.64 0.09
N ALA A 204 -6.43 0.71 0.71
CA ALA A 204 -5.97 -0.62 1.10
C ALA A 204 -4.60 -0.61 1.79
N TRP A 205 -4.44 0.17 2.88
CA TRP A 205 -3.25 0.15 3.76
C TRP A 205 -1.89 0.31 3.07
N HIS A 206 -1.89 0.58 1.74
CA HIS A 206 -0.68 0.87 0.99
C HIS A 206 -0.27 2.32 1.24
N ALA A 207 1.01 2.54 1.23
CA ALA A 207 1.61 3.84 1.42
C ALA A 207 1.01 4.87 0.46
N VAL A 208 0.44 5.95 1.00
CA VAL A 208 -0.06 7.07 0.19
C VAL A 208 1.11 7.99 -0.12
N SER A 209 1.29 8.35 -1.40
CA SER A 209 2.30 9.35 -1.74
C SER A 209 1.97 10.68 -1.08
N LEU A 210 2.98 11.34 -0.54
CA LEU A 210 2.83 12.64 0.13
C LEU A 210 2.19 13.68 -0.79
N GLU A 211 2.54 13.69 -2.07
CA GLU A 211 1.99 14.61 -3.07
C GLU A 211 0.46 14.45 -3.21
N ASN A 212 -0.03 13.22 -3.41
CA ASN A 212 -1.47 12.93 -3.48
C ASN A 212 -2.21 13.28 -2.19
N LEU A 213 -1.54 13.12 -1.04
CA LEU A 213 -2.11 13.46 0.26
C LEU A 213 -2.32 14.97 0.39
N VAL A 214 -1.31 15.76 0.03
CA VAL A 214 -1.34 17.23 0.07
C VAL A 214 -2.39 17.78 -0.87
N GLU A 215 -2.45 17.30 -2.12
CA GLU A 215 -3.46 17.71 -3.10
C GLU A 215 -4.88 17.45 -2.58
N LYS A 216 -5.15 16.23 -2.12
CA LYS A 216 -6.47 15.87 -1.58
C LYS A 216 -6.87 16.68 -0.33
N ALA A 217 -5.89 17.08 0.49
CA ALA A 217 -6.14 17.88 1.69
C ALA A 217 -6.48 19.34 1.38
N LEU A 218 -5.85 19.92 0.35
CA LEU A 218 -5.90 21.37 0.09
C LEU A 218 -6.82 21.75 -1.08
N SER A 219 -7.01 20.89 -2.09
CA SER A 219 -7.88 21.17 -3.25
C SER A 219 -9.32 21.51 -2.88
N PRO A 220 -9.97 20.85 -1.88
CA PRO A 220 -11.34 21.18 -1.50
C PRO A 220 -11.52 22.61 -0.92
N LEU A 221 -10.42 23.26 -0.52
CA LEU A 221 -10.44 24.61 0.05
C LEU A 221 -10.46 25.71 -1.02
N GLY A 222 -10.33 25.37 -2.32
CA GLY A 222 -10.39 26.31 -3.44
C GLY A 222 -9.21 27.27 -3.53
N VAL A 223 -8.07 26.93 -2.94
CA VAL A 223 -6.86 27.78 -2.88
C VAL A 223 -5.61 27.11 -3.46
N TRP A 224 -5.79 25.97 -4.11
CA TRP A 224 -4.71 25.12 -4.61
C TRP A 224 -3.75 25.86 -5.57
N ASP A 225 -4.28 26.69 -6.46
CA ASP A 225 -3.54 27.51 -7.43
C ASP A 225 -2.65 28.59 -6.81
N ARG A 226 -2.78 28.81 -5.50
CA ARG A 226 -1.98 29.78 -4.72
C ARG A 226 -1.05 29.12 -3.72
N ILE A 227 -0.88 27.79 -3.80
CA ILE A 227 0.00 27.01 -2.92
C ILE A 227 1.06 26.33 -3.80
N ASP A 228 2.29 26.75 -3.65
CA ASP A 228 3.44 26.14 -4.35
C ASP A 228 3.95 24.97 -3.48
N VAL A 229 3.86 23.75 -4.00
CA VAL A 229 4.20 22.53 -3.24
C VAL A 229 5.48 21.92 -3.77
N GLU A 230 6.45 21.72 -2.89
CA GLU A 230 7.66 20.92 -3.13
C GLU A 230 7.58 19.67 -2.24
N ALA A 231 7.08 18.57 -2.82
CA ALA A 231 6.89 17.31 -2.09
C ALA A 231 8.12 16.42 -2.18
N ALA A 232 8.50 15.79 -1.07
CA ALA A 232 9.45 14.69 -1.09
C ALA A 232 8.77 13.41 -1.59
N ASN A 233 9.50 12.59 -2.37
CA ASN A 233 8.99 11.29 -2.81
C ASN A 233 9.01 10.29 -1.66
N ILE A 234 7.98 10.36 -0.81
CA ILE A 234 7.84 9.58 0.41
C ILE A 234 6.42 9.02 0.48
N SER A 235 6.35 7.77 0.91
CA SER A 235 5.09 7.13 1.23
C SER A 235 4.88 7.09 2.75
N LEU A 236 3.71 7.52 3.21
CA LEU A 236 3.38 7.68 4.61
C LEU A 236 2.38 6.61 5.08
N GLY A 237 2.55 6.15 6.30
CA GLY A 237 1.57 5.32 6.99
C GLY A 237 0.27 6.08 7.30
N SER A 238 -0.79 5.35 7.66
CA SER A 238 -2.12 5.93 7.89
C SER A 238 -2.15 6.98 8.99
N GLN A 239 -1.44 6.77 10.10
CA GLN A 239 -1.41 7.68 11.24
C GLN A 239 -0.68 8.99 10.91
N ASP A 240 0.48 8.90 10.24
CA ASP A 240 1.26 10.07 9.82
C ASP A 240 0.48 10.88 8.78
N SER A 241 -0.18 10.19 7.83
CA SER A 241 -1.07 10.81 6.83
C SER A 241 -2.21 11.60 7.47
N GLN A 242 -2.89 11.04 8.47
CA GLN A 242 -3.97 11.72 9.19
C GLN A 242 -3.46 12.99 9.89
N THR A 243 -2.31 12.88 10.56
CA THR A 243 -1.69 14.03 11.26
C THR A 243 -1.39 15.17 10.27
N ILE A 244 -0.75 14.86 9.14
CA ILE A 244 -0.39 15.85 8.12
C ILE A 244 -1.62 16.51 7.52
N VAL A 245 -2.66 15.76 7.17
CA VAL A 245 -3.89 16.31 6.59
C VAL A 245 -4.56 17.28 7.55
N LEU A 246 -4.68 16.93 8.83
CA LEU A 246 -5.27 17.81 9.83
C LEU A 246 -4.43 19.08 10.02
N VAL A 247 -3.11 18.96 10.07
CA VAL A 247 -2.19 20.09 10.18
C VAL A 247 -2.32 21.01 8.96
N LEU A 248 -2.30 20.47 7.75
CA LEU A 248 -2.46 21.23 6.51
C LEU A 248 -3.81 21.95 6.46
N HIS A 249 -4.88 21.27 6.86
CA HIS A 249 -6.21 21.87 6.91
C HIS A 249 -6.27 23.06 7.88
N GLU A 250 -5.68 22.94 9.08
CA GLU A 250 -5.64 24.02 10.06
C GLU A 250 -4.78 25.19 9.57
N LEU A 251 -3.61 24.93 8.99
CA LEU A 251 -2.75 25.97 8.42
C LEU A 251 -3.45 26.71 7.27
N ALA A 252 -4.04 25.97 6.33
CA ALA A 252 -4.74 26.55 5.18
C ALA A 252 -5.97 27.35 5.60
N THR A 253 -6.80 26.83 6.51
CA THR A 253 -7.97 27.56 7.01
C THR A 253 -7.58 28.81 7.78
N ASN A 254 -6.47 28.80 8.53
CA ASN A 254 -5.94 30.00 9.18
C ASN A 254 -5.40 31.01 8.15
N ALA A 255 -4.71 30.54 7.11
CA ALA A 255 -4.22 31.40 6.03
C ALA A 255 -5.38 32.07 5.25
N ILE A 256 -6.49 31.34 5.02
CA ILE A 256 -7.71 31.86 4.38
C ILE A 256 -8.40 32.90 5.27
N LYS A 257 -8.49 32.64 6.56
CA LYS A 257 -9.23 33.53 7.48
C LYS A 257 -8.43 34.77 7.92
N TYR A 258 -7.14 34.59 8.16
CA TYR A 258 -6.32 35.59 8.84
C TYR A 258 -4.96 35.88 8.18
N GLY A 259 -4.49 34.96 7.32
CA GLY A 259 -3.15 34.95 6.74
C GLY A 259 -3.09 35.31 5.26
N ALA A 260 -2.09 34.82 4.57
CA ALA A 260 -1.78 35.14 3.18
C ALA A 260 -2.91 34.88 2.21
N LEU A 261 -3.72 33.84 2.43
CA LEU A 261 -4.81 33.47 1.52
C LEU A 261 -6.10 34.25 1.73
N SER A 262 -6.14 35.20 2.71
CA SER A 262 -7.30 36.04 2.98
C SER A 262 -7.53 37.14 1.94
N ASN A 263 -6.54 37.45 1.10
CA ASN A 263 -6.63 38.40 0.00
C ASN A 263 -6.34 37.69 -1.35
N GLY A 264 -6.45 38.42 -2.47
CA GLY A 264 -6.27 37.83 -3.83
C GLY A 264 -4.82 37.66 -4.26
N SER A 265 -3.83 38.25 -3.58
CA SER A 265 -2.42 38.31 -3.98
C SER A 265 -1.50 37.41 -3.17
N GLY A 266 -1.94 36.98 -1.99
CA GLY A 266 -1.09 36.17 -1.11
C GLY A 266 -0.90 34.74 -1.61
N ARG A 267 0.24 34.18 -1.27
CA ARG A 267 0.68 32.83 -1.64
C ARG A 267 1.24 32.09 -0.45
N VAL A 268 1.29 30.78 -0.59
CA VAL A 268 1.91 29.86 0.36
C VAL A 268 2.94 29.02 -0.35
N GLU A 269 4.10 28.87 0.25
CA GLU A 269 5.12 27.90 -0.14
C GLU A 269 5.11 26.77 0.89
N LEU A 270 4.92 25.53 0.42
CA LEU A 270 4.87 24.31 1.24
C LEU A 270 5.98 23.35 0.80
N LYS A 271 6.97 23.16 1.66
CA LYS A 271 8.12 22.31 1.38
C LYS A 271 8.16 21.11 2.32
N PHE A 272 8.47 19.95 1.73
CA PHE A 272 8.71 18.72 2.48
C PHE A 272 10.11 18.20 2.22
N ARG A 273 10.79 17.79 3.30
CA ARG A 273 12.10 17.15 3.23
C ARG A 273 12.14 15.94 4.12
N SER A 274 12.80 14.88 3.66
CA SER A 274 13.08 13.72 4.49
C SER A 274 14.49 13.83 5.06
N LEU A 275 14.59 13.69 6.36
CA LEU A 275 15.87 13.51 7.03
C LEU A 275 16.11 12.01 7.24
N PRO A 276 17.33 11.52 6.95
CA PRO A 276 17.66 10.11 7.13
C PRO A 276 17.58 9.72 8.62
N PRO A 277 17.39 8.42 8.92
CA PRO A 277 17.37 7.94 10.29
C PRO A 277 18.72 8.23 10.98
N SER A 278 18.66 8.65 12.25
CA SER A 278 19.82 8.77 13.13
C SER A 278 20.02 7.48 13.94
N LYS A 279 21.12 7.41 14.75
CA LYS A 279 21.40 6.22 15.58
C LYS A 279 20.27 5.87 16.56
N ASP A 280 19.51 6.88 17.01
CA ASP A 280 18.50 6.74 18.06
C ASP A 280 17.07 7.07 17.59
N ALA A 281 16.88 7.47 16.32
CA ALA A 281 15.58 7.87 15.78
C ALA A 281 15.40 7.40 14.33
N GLY A 282 14.17 7.04 13.99
CA GLY A 282 13.74 6.76 12.61
C GLY A 282 13.85 7.95 11.69
N PRO A 283 13.48 7.80 10.41
CA PRO A 283 13.45 8.91 9.48
C PRO A 283 12.46 9.98 9.94
N THR A 284 12.80 11.24 9.68
CA THR A 284 11.98 12.39 10.09
C THR A 284 11.52 13.15 8.84
N LEU A 285 10.23 13.42 8.74
CA LEU A 285 9.67 14.32 7.75
C LEU A 285 9.66 15.74 8.31
N VAL A 286 10.29 16.67 7.60
CA VAL A 286 10.26 18.10 7.90
C VAL A 286 9.31 18.76 6.92
N MET A 287 8.27 19.41 7.45
CA MET A 287 7.30 20.21 6.71
C MET A 287 7.52 21.68 7.02
N VAL A 288 7.65 22.51 6.01
CA VAL A 288 7.79 23.96 6.15
C VAL A 288 6.67 24.64 5.35
N TRP A 289 5.78 25.32 6.06
CA TRP A 289 4.74 26.18 5.52
C TRP A 289 5.18 27.63 5.63
N THR A 290 5.18 28.38 4.54
CA THR A 290 5.60 29.79 4.52
C THR A 290 4.56 30.64 3.79
N GLU A 291 3.99 31.61 4.49
CA GLU A 291 3.03 32.57 3.96
C GLU A 291 3.72 33.83 3.47
N SER A 292 3.20 34.41 2.39
CA SER A 292 3.70 35.68 1.82
C SER A 292 2.60 36.47 1.08
N GLY A 293 2.75 37.78 0.96
CA GLY A 293 1.83 38.62 0.19
C GLY A 293 0.46 38.84 0.84
N GLY A 294 0.28 38.41 2.08
CA GLY A 294 -0.91 38.62 2.87
C GLY A 294 -0.91 39.91 3.70
N PRO A 295 -1.90 40.09 4.57
CA PRO A 295 -1.89 41.17 5.55
C PRO A 295 -0.71 41.04 6.52
N ALA A 296 -0.27 42.16 7.11
CA ALA A 296 0.80 42.13 8.10
C ALA A 296 0.40 41.29 9.32
N VAL A 297 1.21 40.31 9.65
CA VAL A 297 0.95 39.38 10.76
C VAL A 297 1.66 39.86 12.03
N SER A 298 1.00 39.71 13.16
CA SER A 298 1.58 39.89 14.49
C SER A 298 1.36 38.62 15.34
N VAL A 299 2.18 38.45 16.36
CA VAL A 299 2.00 37.37 17.33
C VAL A 299 0.61 37.45 17.94
N PRO A 300 -0.22 36.39 17.82
CA PRO A 300 -1.57 36.40 18.40
C PRO A 300 -1.52 36.60 19.92
N SER A 301 -2.38 37.46 20.44
CA SER A 301 -2.51 37.72 21.90
C SER A 301 -3.07 36.50 22.65
N ALA A 302 -3.81 35.63 21.96
CA ALA A 302 -4.32 34.36 22.49
C ALA A 302 -4.08 33.24 21.51
N ARG A 303 -3.65 32.08 22.01
CA ARG A 303 -3.51 30.87 21.18
C ARG A 303 -4.88 30.37 20.74
N GLY A 304 -5.17 30.48 19.45
CA GLY A 304 -6.38 29.92 18.87
C GLY A 304 -6.39 28.38 18.96
N PHE A 305 -7.59 27.81 18.88
CA PHE A 305 -7.78 26.37 18.97
C PHE A 305 -6.97 25.58 17.89
N GLY A 306 -6.88 26.10 16.65
CA GLY A 306 -6.17 25.47 15.54
C GLY A 306 -4.68 25.28 15.82
N ILE A 307 -4.01 26.32 16.31
CA ILE A 307 -2.59 26.28 16.69
C ILE A 307 -2.36 25.26 17.81
N GLY A 308 -3.22 25.31 18.84
CA GLY A 308 -3.14 24.33 19.93
C GLY A 308 -3.43 22.90 19.48
N LEU A 309 -4.20 22.70 18.40
CA LEU A 309 -4.42 21.38 17.81
C LEU A 309 -3.16 20.91 17.07
N ILE A 310 -2.54 21.75 16.25
CA ILE A 310 -1.29 21.45 15.54
C ILE A 310 -0.21 20.99 16.53
N GLU A 311 0.05 21.80 17.57
CA GLU A 311 1.05 21.46 18.59
C GLU A 311 0.73 20.14 19.32
N ARG A 312 -0.53 19.87 19.62
CA ARG A 312 -0.95 18.61 20.27
C ARG A 312 -0.83 17.40 19.37
N LEU A 313 -1.25 17.49 18.11
CA LEU A 313 -1.15 16.40 17.13
C LEU A 313 0.31 16.05 16.89
N THR A 314 1.15 17.06 16.64
CA THR A 314 2.57 16.85 16.41
C THR A 314 3.26 16.21 17.61
N LYS A 315 3.03 16.75 18.82
CA LYS A 315 3.73 16.27 20.03
C LYS A 315 3.22 14.93 20.55
N ARG A 316 1.88 14.68 20.53
CA ARG A 316 1.29 13.49 21.15
C ARG A 316 1.22 12.28 20.23
N GLN A 317 0.98 12.48 18.95
CA GLN A 317 0.80 11.37 18.00
C GLN A 317 2.10 10.94 17.35
N THR A 318 3.00 11.89 17.08
CA THR A 318 4.22 11.61 16.32
C THR A 318 5.50 11.87 17.10
N HIS A 319 5.44 12.39 18.35
CA HIS A 319 6.60 12.82 19.13
C HIS A 319 7.46 13.87 18.38
N GLY A 320 6.82 14.62 17.49
CA GLY A 320 7.43 15.65 16.67
C GLY A 320 7.49 17.02 17.37
N GLU A 321 8.07 17.98 16.67
CA GLU A 321 8.21 19.34 17.14
C GLU A 321 7.57 20.33 16.16
N THR A 322 6.99 21.41 16.71
CA THR A 322 6.37 22.49 15.92
C THR A 322 6.96 23.83 16.33
N VAL A 323 7.50 24.56 15.36
CA VAL A 323 8.03 25.92 15.53
C VAL A 323 7.20 26.88 14.67
N LEU A 324 6.62 27.89 15.32
CA LEU A 324 5.83 28.96 14.70
C LEU A 324 6.62 30.26 14.75
N ASP A 325 6.92 30.83 13.59
CA ASP A 325 7.62 32.10 13.44
C ASP A 325 6.67 33.11 12.77
N TRP A 326 6.21 34.09 13.57
CA TRP A 326 5.28 35.13 13.17
C TRP A 326 6.05 36.33 12.61
N ARG A 327 6.24 36.34 11.29
CA ARG A 327 6.91 37.44 10.61
C ARG A 327 5.91 38.46 10.09
N ARG A 328 6.34 39.69 10.00
CA ARG A 328 5.51 40.76 9.44
C ARG A 328 5.04 40.48 8.01
N SER A 329 5.82 39.68 7.25
CA SER A 329 5.52 39.20 5.89
C SER A 329 4.55 38.02 5.80
N GLY A 330 4.28 37.32 6.91
CA GLY A 330 3.44 36.10 6.96
C GLY A 330 3.93 35.08 8.00
N LEU A 331 3.13 34.08 8.27
CA LEU A 331 3.48 32.94 9.14
C LEU A 331 4.50 32.02 8.46
N ARG A 332 5.55 31.64 9.20
CA ARG A 332 6.36 30.47 8.87
C ARG A 332 6.18 29.40 9.95
N CYS A 333 5.68 28.24 9.56
CA CYS A 333 5.50 27.08 10.43
C CYS A 333 6.43 25.97 9.99
N CYS A 334 7.29 25.48 10.90
CA CYS A 334 8.15 24.34 10.68
C CYS A 334 7.71 23.21 11.60
N ILE A 335 7.48 22.02 11.03
CA ILE A 335 7.04 20.84 11.78
C ILE A 335 7.98 19.69 11.45
N GLU A 336 8.51 19.07 12.47
CA GLU A 336 9.33 17.87 12.39
C GLU A 336 8.52 16.67 12.90
N LEU A 337 8.33 15.68 12.04
CA LEU A 337 7.54 14.49 12.32
C LEU A 337 8.41 13.25 12.15
N PRO A 338 8.78 12.55 13.23
CA PRO A 338 9.27 11.17 13.11
C PRO A 338 8.23 10.33 12.38
N ILE A 339 8.62 9.67 11.30
CA ILE A 339 7.74 8.86 10.48
C ILE A 339 8.14 7.39 10.52
N THR A 340 7.16 6.51 10.38
CA THR A 340 7.41 5.08 10.18
C THR A 340 7.45 4.81 8.68
N PRO A 341 8.60 4.43 8.11
CA PRO A 341 8.68 4.17 6.68
C PRO A 341 7.81 2.97 6.31
N VAL A 342 6.94 3.16 5.36
CA VAL A 342 6.19 2.07 4.73
C VAL A 342 6.94 1.69 3.47
N LYS A 343 7.32 0.41 3.34
CA LYS A 343 7.92 -0.07 2.09
C LYS A 343 6.88 0.06 0.97
N PRO A 344 7.28 0.58 -0.19
CA PRO A 344 6.43 0.69 -1.37
C PRO A 344 5.93 -0.65 -1.88
#